data_b4d8fa9fabfd18cabb844b09f9456e9b
#
_entry.id   b4d8fa9fabfd18cabb844b09f9456e9b
#
_cell.length_a   1.000
_cell.length_b   1.000
_cell.length_c   1.000
_cell.angle_alpha   90.00
_cell.angle_beta   90.00
_cell.angle_gamma   90.00
#
_symmetry.space_group_name_H-M   'P 1'
#
loop_
_entity.id
_entity.type
_entity.pdbx_description
1 polymer ?
#
loop_
_entity_poly.entity_id
_entity_poly.type
_entity_poly.pdbx_seq_one_letter_code
_entity_poly.pdbx_strand_id
1 'polypeptide(L)'
;HVGKARLVTGESTTTAPGSTDVMAVPATIDIVGDLREMRPGDRLGIEPPRPFLSYTPHAPDRPVDARVVSFYGDVVRLAGQSQIVAINRGTRDGIEIGHVLAVLKPGRAAVDTTSGVKVPMQLPDQRLGLLMVFRPFERVSYALLLQVTEGVSIGDVVTNPY
;
A
#
# COMPACT_ATOMS: atom_id res chain seq x y z
N HIS A 1 -9.50 5.27 -6.72
CA HIS A 1 -9.48 4.83 -8.13
C HIS A 1 -10.64 3.87 -8.34
N VAL A 2 -11.58 4.25 -9.22
CA VAL A 2 -12.81 3.49 -9.49
C VAL A 2 -12.64 2.60 -10.72
N GLY A 3 -11.97 3.10 -11.75
CA GLY A 3 -11.72 2.35 -12.99
C GLY A 3 -10.94 3.16 -14.00
N LYS A 4 -10.90 2.67 -15.24
CA LYS A 4 -10.21 3.28 -16.36
C LYS A 4 -11.20 3.60 -17.49
N ALA A 5 -11.05 4.78 -18.06
CA ALA A 5 -11.80 5.22 -19.21
C ALA A 5 -10.85 5.71 -20.32
N ARG A 6 -11.31 5.60 -21.55
CA ARG A 6 -10.63 6.13 -22.74
C ARG A 6 -11.47 7.23 -23.33
N LEU A 7 -10.88 8.38 -23.61
CA LEU A 7 -11.54 9.44 -24.37
C LEU A 7 -11.74 8.98 -25.83
N VAL A 8 -12.98 8.97 -26.29
CA VAL A 8 -13.36 8.64 -27.68
C VAL A 8 -13.49 9.89 -28.49
N THR A 9 -14.26 10.86 -27.98
CA THR A 9 -14.48 12.13 -28.66
C THR A 9 -14.37 13.25 -27.63
N GLY A 10 -13.61 14.29 -27.99
CA GLY A 10 -13.51 15.51 -27.18
C GLY A 10 -14.78 16.33 -27.20
N GLU A 11 -14.87 17.28 -26.29
CA GLU A 11 -15.95 18.28 -26.30
C GLU A 11 -15.90 19.07 -27.58
N SER A 12 -17.08 19.33 -28.17
CA SER A 12 -17.23 20.09 -29.40
C SER A 12 -18.50 20.93 -29.36
N THR A 13 -18.68 21.78 -30.34
CA THR A 13 -19.92 22.56 -30.54
C THR A 13 -20.52 22.28 -31.88
N THR A 14 -21.85 22.21 -31.96
CA THR A 14 -22.60 22.07 -33.20
C THR A 14 -23.65 23.14 -33.30
N THR A 15 -24.06 23.50 -34.54
CA THR A 15 -25.13 24.44 -34.75
C THR A 15 -26.36 23.66 -35.24
N ALA A 16 -27.50 23.93 -34.65
CA ALA A 16 -28.74 23.28 -35.08
C ALA A 16 -29.09 23.68 -36.52
N PRO A 17 -29.58 22.74 -37.36
CA PRO A 17 -30.00 23.06 -38.74
C PRO A 17 -31.04 24.17 -38.75
N GLY A 18 -30.74 25.31 -39.40
CA GLY A 18 -31.65 26.48 -39.54
C GLY A 18 -31.67 27.43 -38.33
N SER A 19 -30.80 27.26 -37.34
CA SER A 19 -30.63 28.17 -36.19
C SER A 19 -29.23 28.71 -36.12
N THR A 20 -29.08 29.87 -35.48
CA THR A 20 -27.75 30.43 -35.07
C THR A 20 -27.32 29.95 -33.68
N ASP A 21 -28.14 29.12 -33.02
CA ASP A 21 -27.85 28.63 -31.67
C ASP A 21 -26.74 27.58 -31.67
N VAL A 22 -25.70 27.85 -30.91
CA VAL A 22 -24.60 26.96 -30.72
C VAL A 22 -24.91 26.00 -29.56
N MET A 23 -24.91 24.72 -29.82
CA MET A 23 -25.12 23.66 -28.84
C MET A 23 -23.81 22.99 -28.50
N ALA A 24 -23.54 22.81 -27.21
CA ALA A 24 -22.37 22.06 -26.74
C ALA A 24 -22.60 20.55 -26.90
N VAL A 25 -21.65 19.85 -27.49
CA VAL A 25 -21.61 18.39 -27.57
C VAL A 25 -20.60 17.92 -26.52
N PRO A 26 -21.04 17.20 -25.48
CA PRO A 26 -20.15 16.77 -24.41
C PRO A 26 -19.14 15.73 -24.90
N ALA A 27 -17.99 15.65 -24.24
CA ALA A 27 -17.00 14.61 -24.48
C ALA A 27 -17.58 13.23 -24.18
N THR A 28 -17.20 12.26 -25.02
CA THR A 28 -17.60 10.85 -24.86
C THR A 28 -16.41 10.02 -24.43
N ILE A 29 -16.61 9.18 -23.45
CA ILE A 29 -15.61 8.24 -22.93
C ILE A 29 -16.12 6.81 -22.98
N ASP A 30 -15.23 5.86 -23.25
CA ASP A 30 -15.47 4.43 -23.09
C ASP A 30 -14.87 3.94 -21.78
N ILE A 31 -15.64 3.17 -21.01
CA ILE A 31 -15.14 2.48 -19.83
C ILE A 31 -14.37 1.23 -20.29
N VAL A 32 -13.06 1.20 -20.04
CA VAL A 32 -12.16 0.10 -20.49
C VAL A 32 -11.91 -0.92 -19.38
N GLY A 33 -12.16 -0.55 -18.13
CA GLY A 33 -12.03 -1.44 -16.98
C GLY A 33 -12.52 -0.77 -15.71
N ASP A 34 -13.26 -1.51 -14.94
CA ASP A 34 -13.82 -1.08 -13.66
C ASP A 34 -13.30 -1.95 -12.52
N LEU A 35 -13.05 -1.33 -11.38
CA LEU A 35 -12.77 -1.99 -10.10
C LEU A 35 -13.99 -1.85 -9.18
N ARG A 36 -14.80 -0.82 -9.42
CA ARG A 36 -16.05 -0.50 -8.70
C ARG A 36 -17.03 0.15 -9.66
N GLU A 37 -18.30 0.12 -9.30
CA GLU A 37 -19.34 0.81 -10.04
C GLU A 37 -19.03 2.31 -10.19
N MET A 38 -19.02 2.80 -11.44
CA MET A 38 -18.85 4.21 -11.78
C MET A 38 -20.19 4.93 -11.73
N ARG A 39 -20.21 6.13 -11.15
CA ARG A 39 -21.44 6.90 -10.94
C ARG A 39 -21.32 8.32 -11.48
N PRO A 40 -22.46 8.95 -11.84
CA PRO A 40 -22.47 10.37 -12.15
C PRO A 40 -21.89 11.18 -10.98
N GLY A 41 -20.96 12.09 -11.30
CA GLY A 41 -20.21 12.87 -10.31
C GLY A 41 -18.79 12.37 -10.05
N ASP A 42 -18.41 11.18 -10.53
CA ASP A 42 -17.02 10.73 -10.48
C ASP A 42 -16.14 11.62 -11.37
N ARG A 43 -14.92 11.86 -10.90
CA ARG A 43 -13.98 12.75 -11.60
C ARG A 43 -13.01 11.94 -12.46
N LEU A 44 -12.77 12.44 -13.66
CA LEU A 44 -11.74 11.92 -14.55
C LEU A 44 -10.42 12.62 -14.27
N GLY A 45 -9.36 11.84 -14.24
CA GLY A 45 -7.98 12.30 -14.15
C GLY A 45 -7.12 11.61 -15.19
N ILE A 46 -6.03 12.27 -15.57
CA ILE A 46 -5.04 11.67 -16.47
C ILE A 46 -4.35 10.52 -15.74
N GLU A 47 -4.26 9.34 -16.38
CA GLU A 47 -3.46 8.22 -15.86
C GLU A 47 -1.99 8.65 -15.83
N PRO A 48 -1.33 8.69 -14.66
CA PRO A 48 0.08 9.04 -14.62
C PRO A 48 0.91 7.99 -15.36
N PRO A 49 2.01 8.40 -16.02
CA PRO A 49 2.91 7.46 -16.66
C PRO A 49 3.42 6.45 -15.63
N ARG A 50 3.48 5.18 -16.00
CA ARG A 50 4.04 4.12 -15.17
C ARG A 50 5.54 4.03 -15.45
N PRO A 51 6.40 4.59 -14.57
CA PRO A 51 7.82 4.37 -14.73
C PRO A 51 8.12 2.88 -14.55
N PHE A 52 8.94 2.32 -15.42
CA PHE A 52 9.54 1.01 -15.20
C PHE A 52 10.55 1.17 -14.06
N LEU A 53 10.13 0.85 -12.85
CA LEU A 53 11.00 0.89 -11.68
C LEU A 53 11.76 -0.44 -11.60
N SER A 54 13.07 -0.38 -11.70
CA SER A 54 13.92 -1.50 -11.34
C SER A 54 14.12 -1.48 -9.83
N TYR A 55 13.74 -2.54 -9.15
CA TYR A 55 13.89 -2.67 -7.71
C TYR A 55 15.15 -3.47 -7.42
N THR A 56 16.16 -2.83 -6.82
CA THR A 56 17.34 -3.53 -6.30
C THR A 56 17.17 -3.69 -4.79
N PRO A 57 16.94 -4.92 -4.29
CA PRO A 57 16.79 -5.15 -2.85
C PRO A 57 18.09 -4.81 -2.11
N HIS A 58 18.00 -4.02 -1.05
CA HIS A 58 19.11 -3.68 -0.16
C HIS A 58 18.60 -3.40 1.25
N ALA A 59 19.48 -3.50 2.23
CA ALA A 59 19.19 -3.16 3.61
C ALA A 59 19.28 -1.64 3.81
N PRO A 60 18.51 -1.04 4.74
CA PRO A 60 18.68 0.35 5.12
C PRO A 60 20.03 0.58 5.81
N ASP A 61 20.66 1.72 5.54
CA ASP A 61 21.91 2.14 6.20
C ASP A 61 21.71 2.61 7.65
N ARG A 62 20.46 2.94 8.01
CA ARG A 62 20.08 3.45 9.33
C ARG A 62 19.12 2.49 10.02
N PRO A 63 19.10 2.46 11.37
CA PRO A 63 18.08 1.72 12.09
C PRO A 63 16.68 2.20 11.75
N VAL A 64 15.81 1.27 11.44
CA VAL A 64 14.39 1.52 11.13
C VAL A 64 13.56 0.94 12.27
N ASP A 65 12.69 1.78 12.86
CA ASP A 65 11.65 1.38 13.80
C ASP A 65 10.30 1.80 13.20
N ALA A 66 9.64 0.86 12.58
CA ALA A 66 8.36 1.05 11.93
C ALA A 66 7.32 0.03 12.43
N ARG A 67 6.07 0.24 12.05
CA ARG A 67 4.98 -0.70 12.32
C ARG A 67 4.08 -0.84 11.09
N VAL A 68 3.51 -2.02 10.95
CA VAL A 68 2.44 -2.25 9.98
C VAL A 68 1.19 -1.51 10.45
N VAL A 69 0.64 -0.64 9.58
CA VAL A 69 -0.52 0.20 9.92
C VAL A 69 -1.79 -0.15 9.14
N SER A 70 -1.64 -0.72 7.95
CA SER A 70 -2.79 -1.20 7.17
C SER A 70 -2.38 -2.24 6.14
N PHE A 71 -3.38 -2.91 5.59
CA PHE A 71 -3.25 -3.80 4.44
C PHE A 71 -3.85 -3.13 3.21
N TYR A 72 -3.34 -3.47 2.05
CA TYR A 72 -3.91 -3.03 0.78
C TYR A 72 -4.90 -4.09 0.26
N GLY A 73 -6.11 -3.65 -0.10
CA GLY A 73 -7.16 -4.56 -0.59
C GLY A 73 -8.05 -5.13 0.52
N ASP A 74 -8.66 -6.28 0.25
CA ASP A 74 -9.71 -6.88 1.10
C ASP A 74 -9.16 -7.78 2.24
N VAL A 75 -7.91 -7.58 2.62
CA VAL A 75 -7.29 -8.32 3.74
C VAL A 75 -7.84 -7.80 5.07
N VAL A 76 -8.54 -8.66 5.81
CA VAL A 76 -9.28 -8.22 7.00
C VAL A 76 -8.48 -8.35 8.29
N ARG A 77 -7.60 -9.34 8.44
CA ARG A 77 -6.92 -9.62 9.72
C ARG A 77 -5.43 -9.95 9.62
N LEU A 78 -5.03 -10.79 8.67
CA LEU A 78 -3.68 -11.29 8.54
C LEU A 78 -3.23 -11.18 7.09
N ALA A 79 -2.05 -10.60 6.88
CA ALA A 79 -1.43 -10.56 5.57
C ALA A 79 -0.43 -11.71 5.42
N GLY A 80 -0.49 -12.38 4.27
CA GLY A 80 0.41 -13.45 3.86
C GLY A 80 1.44 -13.02 2.83
N GLN A 81 2.18 -13.99 2.30
CA GLN A 81 3.16 -13.77 1.24
C GLN A 81 2.51 -13.13 0.00
N SER A 82 3.26 -12.27 -0.69
CA SER A 82 2.83 -11.51 -1.88
C SER A 82 1.70 -10.51 -1.65
N GLN A 83 1.35 -10.23 -0.40
CA GLN A 83 0.40 -9.17 -0.06
C GLN A 83 1.11 -7.85 0.23
N ILE A 84 0.38 -6.75 0.01
CA ILE A 84 0.89 -5.39 0.20
C ILE A 84 0.43 -4.89 1.56
N VAL A 85 1.39 -4.34 2.31
CA VAL A 85 1.18 -3.71 3.61
C VAL A 85 1.64 -2.25 3.57
N ALA A 86 1.06 -1.41 4.41
CA ALA A 86 1.56 -0.07 4.66
C ALA A 86 2.30 -0.03 6.00
N ILE A 87 3.44 0.67 6.02
CA ILE A 87 4.22 0.93 7.22
C ILE A 87 4.23 2.43 7.54
N ASN A 88 4.32 2.78 8.82
CA ASN A 88 4.27 4.17 9.32
C ASN A 88 5.62 4.92 9.23
N ARG A 89 6.45 4.57 8.27
CA ARG A 89 7.69 5.29 7.94
C ARG A 89 7.75 5.56 6.45
N GLY A 90 8.36 6.67 6.09
CA GLY A 90 8.44 7.13 4.71
C GLY A 90 9.78 7.78 4.39
N THR A 91 9.82 8.56 3.31
CA THR A 91 11.06 9.22 2.86
C THR A 91 11.64 10.18 3.91
N ARG A 92 10.82 10.78 4.78
CA ARG A 92 11.28 11.61 5.90
C ARG A 92 12.10 10.82 6.93
N ASP A 93 11.84 9.54 7.05
CA ASP A 93 12.51 8.61 7.96
C ASP A 93 13.68 7.89 7.27
N GLY A 94 14.00 8.26 6.03
CA GLY A 94 15.07 7.64 5.24
C GLY A 94 14.66 6.32 4.58
N ILE A 95 13.35 6.07 4.42
CA ILE A 95 12.88 4.88 3.68
C ILE A 95 12.96 5.15 2.19
N GLU A 96 13.57 4.21 1.46
CA GLU A 96 13.78 4.27 0.02
C GLU A 96 13.19 3.04 -0.68
N ILE A 97 13.05 3.17 -2.00
CA ILE A 97 12.62 2.05 -2.85
C ILE A 97 13.69 0.96 -2.84
N GLY A 98 13.28 -0.29 -2.61
CA GLY A 98 14.18 -1.43 -2.55
C GLY A 98 14.64 -1.80 -1.15
N HIS A 99 14.35 -0.97 -0.12
CA HIS A 99 14.65 -1.34 1.26
C HIS A 99 13.96 -2.65 1.64
N VAL A 100 14.75 -3.62 2.09
CA VAL A 100 14.29 -4.89 2.66
C VAL A 100 14.31 -4.77 4.18
N LEU A 101 13.19 -5.11 4.82
CA LEU A 101 12.99 -5.00 6.26
C LEU A 101 12.45 -6.31 6.81
N ALA A 102 12.78 -6.61 8.07
CA ALA A 102 12.21 -7.73 8.80
C ALA A 102 10.89 -7.33 9.47
N VAL A 103 9.95 -8.26 9.47
CA VAL A 103 8.70 -8.14 10.23
C VAL A 103 8.77 -9.02 11.45
N LEU A 104 8.51 -8.43 12.61
CA LEU A 104 8.58 -9.08 13.91
C LEU A 104 7.22 -8.97 14.61
N LYS A 105 6.76 -10.07 15.18
CA LYS A 105 5.64 -10.08 16.12
C LYS A 105 6.18 -9.75 17.51
N PRO A 106 5.70 -8.69 18.16
CA PRO A 106 6.16 -8.35 19.50
C PRO A 106 5.93 -9.51 20.47
N GLY A 107 6.95 -9.82 21.25
CA GLY A 107 6.83 -10.79 22.32
C GLY A 107 5.77 -10.37 23.33
N ARG A 108 5.07 -11.34 23.91
CA ARG A 108 4.04 -11.09 24.91
C ARG A 108 4.65 -11.13 26.32
N ALA A 109 4.09 -10.33 27.23
CA ALA A 109 4.34 -10.52 28.64
C ALA A 109 3.77 -11.88 29.08
N ALA A 110 4.56 -12.66 29.79
CA ALA A 110 4.21 -13.95 30.36
C ALA A 110 4.55 -13.97 31.85
N VAL A 111 4.02 -14.95 32.56
CA VAL A 111 4.34 -15.17 33.97
C VAL A 111 4.89 -16.59 34.10
N ASP A 112 6.13 -16.71 34.53
CA ASP A 112 6.69 -18.00 34.90
C ASP A 112 6.16 -18.44 36.25
N THR A 113 5.65 -19.67 36.32
CA THR A 113 5.14 -20.28 37.53
C THR A 113 5.90 -21.57 37.89
N THR A 114 6.98 -21.88 37.17
CA THR A 114 7.69 -23.16 37.28
C THR A 114 8.31 -23.34 38.65
N SER A 115 8.78 -22.27 39.27
CA SER A 115 9.42 -22.29 40.60
C SER A 115 8.46 -22.15 41.79
N GLY A 116 7.14 -22.14 41.55
CA GLY A 116 6.11 -21.85 42.56
C GLY A 116 5.98 -20.38 42.92
N VAL A 117 6.86 -19.51 42.44
CA VAL A 117 6.80 -18.05 42.57
C VAL A 117 6.43 -17.48 41.20
N LYS A 118 5.47 -16.55 41.16
CA LYS A 118 5.07 -15.88 39.92
C LYS A 118 6.14 -14.84 39.54
N VAL A 119 6.90 -15.10 38.50
CA VAL A 119 7.90 -14.18 37.95
C VAL A 119 7.41 -13.61 36.61
N PRO A 120 7.17 -12.30 36.51
CA PRO A 120 6.81 -11.70 35.22
C PRO A 120 8.04 -11.74 34.29
N MET A 121 7.80 -12.11 33.03
CA MET A 121 8.82 -12.14 31.98
C MET A 121 8.27 -11.59 30.66
N GLN A 122 9.16 -11.06 29.84
CA GLN A 122 8.89 -10.64 28.48
C GLN A 122 9.43 -11.70 27.53
N LEU A 123 8.55 -12.29 26.71
CA LEU A 123 8.98 -13.21 25.66
C LEU A 123 9.71 -12.43 24.55
N PRO A 124 10.67 -13.06 23.87
CA PRO A 124 11.36 -12.43 22.76
C PRO A 124 10.40 -12.19 21.58
N ASP A 125 10.75 -11.22 20.75
CA ASP A 125 10.06 -10.95 19.51
C ASP A 125 10.26 -12.13 18.53
N GLN A 126 9.19 -12.49 17.84
CA GLN A 126 9.19 -13.58 16.87
C GLN A 126 9.34 -13.01 15.46
N ARG A 127 10.33 -13.45 14.70
CA ARG A 127 10.48 -13.07 13.29
C ARG A 127 9.39 -13.74 12.45
N LEU A 128 8.57 -12.93 11.80
CA LEU A 128 7.50 -13.40 10.91
C LEU A 128 7.98 -13.53 9.47
N GLY A 129 8.87 -12.64 9.01
CA GLY A 129 9.33 -12.67 7.63
C GLY A 129 10.08 -11.42 7.18
N LEU A 130 10.05 -11.20 5.88
CA LEU A 130 10.67 -10.07 5.20
C LEU A 130 9.65 -9.35 4.31
N LEU A 131 9.79 -8.04 4.25
CA LEU A 131 9.09 -7.20 3.28
C LEU A 131 10.08 -6.34 2.48
N MET A 132 9.67 -5.88 1.30
CA MET A 132 10.43 -4.94 0.48
C MET A 132 9.58 -3.72 0.17
N VAL A 133 10.13 -2.55 0.41
CA VAL A 133 9.48 -1.28 0.10
C VAL A 133 9.56 -1.03 -1.41
N PHE A 134 8.40 -0.84 -2.04
CA PHE A 134 8.32 -0.53 -3.47
C PHE A 134 7.76 0.87 -3.76
N ARG A 135 7.08 1.48 -2.78
CA ARG A 135 6.50 2.82 -2.95
C ARG A 135 6.51 3.60 -1.64
N PRO A 136 7.59 4.34 -1.37
CA PRO A 136 7.64 5.25 -0.24
C PRO A 136 6.88 6.55 -0.56
N PHE A 137 6.18 7.06 0.45
CA PHE A 137 5.61 8.40 0.51
C PHE A 137 6.32 9.18 1.62
N GLU A 138 5.88 10.39 1.89
CA GLU A 138 6.53 11.26 2.86
C GLU A 138 6.58 10.65 4.28
N ARG A 139 5.45 10.04 4.75
CA ARG A 139 5.29 9.54 6.13
C ARG A 139 4.91 8.07 6.21
N VAL A 140 4.54 7.47 5.13
CA VAL A 140 4.14 6.06 5.04
C VAL A 140 4.80 5.44 3.83
N SER A 141 4.92 4.11 3.79
CA SER A 141 5.40 3.41 2.62
C SER A 141 4.58 2.16 2.37
N TYR A 142 4.37 1.82 1.10
CA TYR A 142 3.87 0.52 0.72
C TYR A 142 5.00 -0.46 0.52
N ALA A 143 4.84 -1.63 1.08
CA ALA A 143 5.80 -2.72 1.01
C ALA A 143 5.12 -4.04 0.64
N LEU A 144 5.84 -4.87 -0.09
CA LEU A 144 5.43 -6.21 -0.49
C LEU A 144 6.01 -7.23 0.48
N LEU A 145 5.19 -8.10 1.05
CA LEU A 145 5.64 -9.23 1.85
C LEU A 145 6.29 -10.28 0.94
N LEU A 146 7.61 -10.46 1.06
CA LEU A 146 8.38 -11.38 0.23
C LEU A 146 8.31 -12.81 0.74
N GLN A 147 8.56 -12.98 2.04
CA GLN A 147 8.54 -14.28 2.71
C GLN A 147 7.92 -14.12 4.08
N VAL A 148 6.99 -14.98 4.43
CA VAL A 148 6.26 -14.94 5.70
C VAL A 148 6.08 -16.36 6.22
N THR A 149 6.46 -16.60 7.48
CA THR A 149 6.27 -17.87 8.17
C THR A 149 4.92 -17.96 8.87
N GLU A 150 4.41 -16.81 9.35
CA GLU A 150 3.08 -16.66 9.94
C GLU A 150 2.44 -15.37 9.42
N GLY A 151 1.10 -15.26 9.53
CA GLY A 151 0.37 -14.08 9.07
C GLY A 151 0.79 -12.81 9.82
N VAL A 152 1.05 -11.75 9.06
CA VAL A 152 1.38 -10.42 9.57
C VAL A 152 0.13 -9.67 9.97
N SER A 153 0.15 -9.02 11.13
CA SER A 153 -0.95 -8.24 11.72
C SER A 153 -0.64 -6.75 11.72
N ILE A 154 -1.69 -5.94 11.79
CA ILE A 154 -1.54 -4.51 12.08
C ILE A 154 -0.93 -4.38 13.49
N GLY A 155 0.09 -3.52 13.62
CA GLY A 155 0.84 -3.32 14.86
C GLY A 155 2.15 -4.10 14.94
N ASP A 156 2.37 -5.10 14.08
CA ASP A 156 3.65 -5.82 14.03
C ASP A 156 4.80 -4.85 13.74
N VAL A 157 5.95 -5.13 14.36
CA VAL A 157 7.14 -4.29 14.27
C VAL A 157 7.87 -4.57 12.97
N VAL A 158 8.39 -3.51 12.37
CA VAL A 158 9.20 -3.58 11.15
C VAL A 158 10.55 -2.92 11.44
N THR A 159 11.62 -3.65 11.23
CA THR A 159 13.00 -3.23 11.55
C THR A 159 13.99 -3.69 10.48
N ASN A 160 15.25 -3.35 10.66
CA ASN A 160 16.32 -3.83 9.79
C ASN A 160 16.34 -5.36 9.73
N PRO A 161 16.80 -5.96 8.62
CA PRO A 161 16.73 -7.42 8.42
C PRO A 161 17.64 -8.24 9.33
N TYR A 162 18.59 -7.60 10.05
CA TYR A 162 19.60 -8.25 10.92
C TYR A 162 19.56 -7.66 12.31
#